data_f8ada91d44c5ddd2b430c862cba680ad
#
_entry.id   f8ada91d44c5ddd2b430c862cba680ad
#
_cell.length_a   1.000
_cell.length_b   1.000
_cell.length_c   1.000
_cell.angle_alpha   90.00
_cell.angle_beta   90.00
_cell.angle_gamma   90.00
#
_symmetry.space_group_name_H-M   'P 1'
#
loop_
_entity.id
_entity.type
_entity.pdbx_description
1 polymer ?
#
loop_
_entity_poly.entity_id
_entity_poly.type
_entity_poly.pdbx_seq_one_letter_code
_entity_poly.pdbx_strand_id
1 'polypeptide(L)'
;MLSLYSLIWTFLISCPMLLLIFILRRRSDYLTKYGVTFISILYIFCTVRMLFPIEFPSHQKVICDPYLYSFLMNLYAKSEDIHKKIVMAVILTIWIIGIIIAVVHKMREWNKVKGYLIKGTSEGDGVAEKILREIDSECPIKIEYNLAIAEPFIKGLRHPVIYLPEKECNEKELEFILMHEYLHWKRKDLWKKFIINIIGMIFWWNPLAYLLCKDLDQIIELNCDNAMSKKYSEMD
;
A
#
# COMPACT_ATOMS: atom_id res chain seq x y z
N MET A 1 -4.40 -24.35 11.00
CA MET A 1 -3.17 -25.03 10.54
C MET A 1 -2.93 -24.62 9.09
N LEU A 2 -1.71 -24.22 8.74
CA LEU A 2 -1.35 -23.92 7.35
C LEU A 2 -1.22 -25.24 6.60
N SER A 3 -2.18 -25.54 5.72
CA SER A 3 -2.13 -26.67 4.81
C SER A 3 -1.94 -26.17 3.37
N LEU A 4 -1.40 -27.00 2.49
CA LEU A 4 -1.34 -26.71 1.05
C LEU A 4 -2.73 -26.38 0.49
N TYR A 5 -3.75 -27.03 1.00
CA TYR A 5 -5.14 -26.80 0.67
C TYR A 5 -5.61 -25.38 1.04
N SER A 6 -5.29 -24.90 2.26
CA SER A 6 -5.69 -23.57 2.69
C SER A 6 -5.04 -22.47 1.86
N LEU A 7 -3.79 -22.66 1.46
CA LEU A 7 -3.07 -21.74 0.56
C LEU A 7 -3.74 -21.68 -0.81
N ILE A 8 -3.98 -22.85 -1.43
CA ILE A 8 -4.61 -22.90 -2.77
C ILE A 8 -6.00 -22.28 -2.75
N TRP A 9 -6.83 -22.60 -1.74
CA TRP A 9 -8.16 -22.01 -1.59
C TRP A 9 -8.11 -20.50 -1.38
N THR A 10 -7.18 -20.04 -0.59
CA THR A 10 -6.99 -18.60 -0.36
C THR A 10 -6.68 -17.87 -1.67
N PHE A 11 -5.82 -18.44 -2.51
CA PHE A 11 -5.52 -17.84 -3.82
C PHE A 11 -6.70 -17.93 -4.79
N LEU A 12 -7.35 -19.08 -4.86
CA LEU A 12 -8.50 -19.31 -5.74
C LEU A 12 -9.65 -18.34 -5.47
N ILE A 13 -9.83 -17.92 -4.23
CA ILE A 13 -10.89 -16.96 -3.85
C ILE A 13 -10.38 -15.52 -3.94
N SER A 14 -9.19 -15.22 -3.43
CA SER A 14 -8.71 -13.83 -3.32
C SER A 14 -8.32 -13.24 -4.66
N CYS A 15 -7.70 -14.02 -5.56
CA CYS A 15 -7.31 -13.49 -6.88
C CYS A 15 -8.50 -13.06 -7.75
N PRO A 16 -9.57 -13.87 -7.93
CA PRO A 16 -10.76 -13.40 -8.65
C PRO A 16 -11.46 -12.22 -7.98
N MET A 17 -11.49 -12.18 -6.65
CA MET A 17 -12.05 -11.02 -5.92
C MET A 17 -11.26 -9.74 -6.18
N LEU A 18 -9.93 -9.78 -6.13
CA LEU A 18 -9.08 -8.63 -6.46
C LEU A 18 -9.30 -8.18 -7.90
N LEU A 19 -9.39 -9.12 -8.83
CA LEU A 19 -9.66 -8.83 -10.24
C LEU A 19 -11.04 -8.18 -10.42
N LEU A 20 -12.06 -8.68 -9.74
CA LEU A 20 -13.40 -8.10 -9.76
C LEU A 20 -13.39 -6.67 -9.22
N ILE A 21 -12.77 -6.42 -8.07
CA ILE A 21 -12.67 -5.09 -7.48
C ILE A 21 -11.92 -4.13 -8.41
N PHE A 22 -10.82 -4.59 -9.04
CA PHE A 22 -10.07 -3.81 -10.01
C PHE A 22 -10.92 -3.43 -11.23
N ILE A 23 -11.71 -4.37 -11.78
CA ILE A 23 -12.60 -4.11 -12.91
C ILE A 23 -13.73 -3.14 -12.51
N LEU A 24 -14.36 -3.35 -11.35
CA LEU A 24 -15.41 -2.48 -10.83
C LEU A 24 -14.92 -1.05 -10.63
N ARG A 25 -13.70 -0.89 -10.06
CA ARG A 25 -13.11 0.43 -9.87
C ARG A 25 -12.84 1.19 -11.18
N ARG A 26 -12.53 0.47 -12.26
CA ARG A 26 -12.27 1.10 -13.56
C ARG A 26 -13.52 1.75 -14.18
N ARG A 27 -14.70 1.44 -13.67
CA ARG A 27 -15.96 2.10 -14.04
C ARG A 27 -16.22 3.26 -13.08
N SER A 28 -16.15 4.48 -13.59
CA SER A 28 -16.36 5.73 -12.83
C SER A 28 -17.66 5.75 -12.01
N ASP A 29 -18.73 5.09 -12.52
CA ASP A 29 -20.05 5.05 -11.89
C ASP A 29 -20.06 4.37 -10.51
N TYR A 30 -19.16 3.40 -10.29
CA TYR A 30 -19.06 2.72 -8.98
C TYR A 30 -18.33 3.55 -7.93
N LEU A 31 -17.35 4.37 -8.34
CA LEU A 31 -16.65 5.29 -7.45
C LEU A 31 -17.59 6.37 -6.90
N THR A 32 -18.48 6.89 -7.75
CA THR A 32 -19.48 7.89 -7.34
C THR A 32 -20.58 7.29 -6.50
N LYS A 33 -21.01 6.05 -6.78
CA LYS A 33 -22.16 5.40 -6.13
C LYS A 33 -21.82 4.80 -4.77
N TYR A 34 -20.67 4.15 -4.62
CA TYR A 34 -20.31 3.42 -3.39
C TYR A 34 -19.21 4.09 -2.56
N GLY A 35 -18.59 5.11 -3.10
CA GLY A 35 -17.52 5.87 -2.44
C GLY A 35 -16.18 5.11 -2.37
N VAL A 36 -15.13 5.89 -2.29
CA VAL A 36 -13.74 5.41 -2.21
C VAL A 36 -13.51 4.54 -0.96
N THR A 37 -14.21 4.87 0.13
CA THR A 37 -14.10 4.15 1.42
C THR A 37 -14.55 2.69 1.33
N PHE A 38 -15.66 2.41 0.64
CA PHE A 38 -16.18 1.06 0.49
C PHE A 38 -15.20 0.17 -0.30
N ILE A 39 -14.65 0.70 -1.39
CA ILE A 39 -13.65 -0.03 -2.19
C ILE A 39 -12.38 -0.31 -1.38
N SER A 40 -11.94 0.65 -0.54
CA SER A 40 -10.81 0.47 0.36
C SER A 40 -11.04 -0.67 1.36
N ILE A 41 -12.24 -0.77 1.92
CA ILE A 41 -12.62 -1.85 2.86
C ILE A 41 -12.56 -3.21 2.16
N LEU A 42 -13.07 -3.31 0.92
CA LEU A 42 -12.99 -4.56 0.15
C LEU A 42 -11.54 -4.97 -0.14
N TYR A 43 -10.67 -4.02 -0.50
CA TYR A 43 -9.25 -4.30 -0.67
C TYR A 43 -8.58 -4.77 0.62
N ILE A 44 -8.85 -4.12 1.74
CA ILE A 44 -8.33 -4.53 3.05
C ILE A 44 -8.81 -5.94 3.40
N PHE A 45 -10.09 -6.24 3.18
CA PHE A 45 -10.64 -7.58 3.43
C PHE A 45 -9.93 -8.66 2.58
N CYS A 46 -9.73 -8.41 1.28
CA CYS A 46 -8.98 -9.33 0.41
C CYS A 46 -7.53 -9.51 0.88
N THR A 47 -6.87 -8.44 1.31
CA THR A 47 -5.50 -8.48 1.80
C THR A 47 -5.39 -9.28 3.10
N VAL A 48 -6.29 -9.03 4.04
CA VAL A 48 -6.35 -9.79 5.31
C VAL A 48 -6.59 -11.27 5.03
N ARG A 49 -7.48 -11.61 4.09
CA ARG A 49 -7.75 -12.98 3.67
C ARG A 49 -6.52 -13.64 3.05
N MET A 50 -5.70 -12.91 2.30
CA MET A 50 -4.46 -13.41 1.71
C MET A 50 -3.37 -13.64 2.76
N LEU A 51 -3.27 -12.78 3.77
CA LEU A 51 -2.30 -12.88 4.87
C LEU A 51 -2.66 -14.01 5.84
N PHE A 52 -3.95 -14.18 6.12
CA PHE A 52 -4.45 -15.17 7.05
C PHE A 52 -5.33 -16.18 6.29
N PRO A 53 -4.77 -17.30 5.83
CA PRO A 53 -5.52 -18.38 5.20
C PRO A 53 -6.32 -19.14 6.28
N ILE A 54 -7.46 -18.56 6.70
CA ILE A 54 -8.34 -19.13 7.72
C ILE A 54 -9.19 -20.22 7.07
N GLU A 55 -9.06 -21.44 7.57
CA GLU A 55 -9.95 -22.53 7.23
C GLU A 55 -11.22 -22.45 8.10
N PHE A 56 -12.36 -22.25 7.47
CA PHE A 56 -13.63 -22.47 8.14
C PHE A 56 -13.93 -23.98 8.09
N PRO A 57 -14.12 -24.66 9.23
CA PRO A 57 -14.54 -26.05 9.23
C PRO A 57 -15.98 -26.11 8.70
N SER A 58 -16.10 -26.22 7.40
CA SER A 58 -17.41 -26.41 6.76
C SER A 58 -17.69 -27.90 6.72
N HIS A 59 -18.67 -28.34 7.50
CA HIS A 59 -19.20 -29.70 7.45
C HIS A 59 -20.16 -29.95 6.27
N GLN A 60 -20.22 -29.01 5.31
CA GLN A 60 -21.05 -29.20 4.14
C GLN A 60 -20.37 -30.18 3.17
N LYS A 61 -21.09 -31.23 2.83
CA LYS A 61 -20.74 -32.13 1.71
C LYS A 61 -20.79 -31.31 0.43
N VAL A 62 -19.65 -30.82 -0.02
CA VAL A 62 -19.55 -30.17 -1.34
C VAL A 62 -19.72 -31.27 -2.38
N ILE A 63 -20.75 -31.15 -3.21
CA ILE A 63 -20.96 -32.03 -4.36
C ILE A 63 -19.93 -31.60 -5.41
N CYS A 64 -18.76 -32.19 -5.38
CA CYS A 64 -17.70 -31.99 -6.36
C CYS A 64 -17.57 -33.22 -7.24
N ASP A 65 -17.08 -33.01 -8.45
CA ASP A 65 -16.62 -34.09 -9.32
C ASP A 65 -15.67 -35.03 -8.53
N PRO A 66 -15.84 -36.35 -8.60
CA PRO A 66 -15.03 -37.32 -7.87
C PRO A 66 -13.52 -37.14 -8.07
N TYR A 67 -13.08 -36.75 -9.26
CA TYR A 67 -11.68 -36.48 -9.57
C TYR A 67 -11.14 -35.22 -8.85
N LEU A 68 -11.93 -34.14 -8.88
CA LEU A 68 -11.59 -32.91 -8.17
C LEU A 68 -11.60 -33.11 -6.66
N TYR A 69 -12.57 -33.88 -6.14
CA TYR A 69 -12.65 -34.24 -4.73
C TYR A 69 -11.43 -35.06 -4.29
N SER A 70 -11.04 -36.10 -5.06
CA SER A 70 -9.87 -36.92 -4.74
C SER A 70 -8.55 -36.13 -4.81
N PHE A 71 -8.42 -35.21 -5.75
CA PHE A 71 -7.30 -34.30 -5.85
C PHE A 71 -7.21 -33.36 -4.65
N LEU A 72 -8.33 -32.72 -4.28
CA LEU A 72 -8.40 -31.81 -3.14
C LEU A 72 -8.16 -32.56 -1.82
N MET A 73 -8.70 -33.78 -1.66
CA MET A 73 -8.45 -34.62 -0.49
C MET A 73 -6.99 -35.09 -0.40
N ASN A 74 -6.32 -35.36 -1.52
CA ASN A 74 -4.91 -35.63 -1.52
C ASN A 74 -4.05 -34.44 -1.07
N LEU A 75 -4.48 -33.21 -1.38
CA LEU A 75 -3.86 -31.97 -0.89
C LEU A 75 -4.15 -31.73 0.60
N TYR A 76 -5.35 -32.08 1.04
CA TYR A 76 -5.80 -31.93 2.44
C TYR A 76 -5.25 -33.03 3.35
N ALA A 77 -5.08 -34.26 2.85
CA ALA A 77 -4.58 -35.38 3.63
C ALA A 77 -3.30 -34.95 4.35
N LYS A 78 -3.36 -34.97 5.69
CA LYS A 78 -2.28 -34.60 6.61
C LYS A 78 -1.01 -35.30 6.13
N SER A 79 -0.07 -34.52 5.61
CA SER A 79 1.06 -35.11 4.93
C SER A 79 2.07 -35.65 5.93
N GLU A 80 1.91 -36.88 6.32
CA GLU A 80 2.99 -37.65 6.94
C GLU A 80 4.04 -38.05 5.90
N ASP A 81 3.71 -37.88 4.63
CA ASP A 81 4.56 -38.15 3.49
C ASP A 81 5.77 -37.20 3.44
N ILE A 82 6.98 -37.72 3.53
CA ILE A 82 8.22 -36.96 3.50
C ILE A 82 8.35 -36.08 2.24
N HIS A 83 7.85 -36.56 1.10
CA HIS A 83 7.89 -35.84 -0.17
C HIS A 83 7.06 -34.56 -0.13
N LYS A 84 5.88 -34.58 0.48
CA LYS A 84 5.03 -33.37 0.65
C LYS A 84 5.69 -32.35 1.58
N LYS A 85 6.35 -32.79 2.64
CA LYS A 85 7.11 -31.91 3.55
C LYS A 85 8.29 -31.25 2.83
N ILE A 86 9.02 -32.01 2.01
CA ILE A 86 10.13 -31.47 1.21
C ILE A 86 9.62 -30.42 0.20
N VAL A 87 8.55 -30.73 -0.54
CA VAL A 87 7.95 -29.78 -1.51
C VAL A 87 7.52 -28.48 -0.81
N MET A 88 6.85 -28.60 0.34
CA MET A 88 6.44 -27.41 1.13
C MET A 88 7.66 -26.60 1.57
N ALA A 89 8.71 -27.25 2.06
CA ALA A 89 9.94 -26.59 2.48
C ALA A 89 10.61 -25.86 1.31
N VAL A 90 10.66 -26.45 0.13
CA VAL A 90 11.19 -25.82 -1.09
C VAL A 90 10.38 -24.60 -1.48
N ILE A 91 9.04 -24.70 -1.50
CA ILE A 91 8.16 -23.57 -1.82
C ILE A 91 8.38 -22.41 -0.84
N LEU A 92 8.41 -22.69 0.47
CA LEU A 92 8.66 -21.68 1.50
C LEU A 92 10.04 -21.04 1.36
N THR A 93 11.05 -21.83 1.03
CA THR A 93 12.41 -21.33 0.81
C THR A 93 12.45 -20.35 -0.36
N ILE A 94 11.86 -20.72 -1.51
CA ILE A 94 11.76 -19.86 -2.68
C ILE A 94 11.01 -18.56 -2.34
N TRP A 95 9.92 -18.66 -1.60
CA TRP A 95 9.12 -17.51 -1.18
C TRP A 95 9.91 -16.55 -0.28
N ILE A 96 10.64 -17.08 0.72
CA ILE A 96 11.50 -16.28 1.61
C ILE A 96 12.64 -15.61 0.82
N ILE A 97 13.30 -16.33 -0.09
CA ILE A 97 14.35 -15.76 -0.93
C ILE A 97 13.79 -14.60 -1.76
N GLY A 98 12.61 -14.76 -2.36
CA GLY A 98 11.95 -13.69 -3.11
C GLY A 98 11.62 -12.46 -2.26
N ILE A 99 11.16 -12.64 -1.01
CA ILE A 99 10.95 -11.52 -0.07
C ILE A 99 12.28 -10.81 0.20
N ILE A 100 13.35 -11.55 0.48
CA ILE A 100 14.68 -10.95 0.73
C ILE A 100 15.13 -10.12 -0.48
N ILE A 101 14.99 -10.65 -1.69
CA ILE A 101 15.33 -9.92 -2.92
C ILE A 101 14.48 -8.64 -3.05
N ALA A 102 13.17 -8.71 -2.82
CA ALA A 102 12.27 -7.57 -2.88
C ALA A 102 12.64 -6.49 -1.84
N VAL A 103 12.96 -6.89 -0.61
CA VAL A 103 13.41 -5.98 0.46
C VAL A 103 14.73 -5.31 0.07
N VAL A 104 15.73 -6.08 -0.37
CA VAL A 104 17.03 -5.54 -0.79
C VAL A 104 16.88 -4.55 -1.95
N HIS A 105 16.03 -4.87 -2.93
CA HIS A 105 15.73 -3.97 -4.04
C HIS A 105 15.13 -2.65 -3.53
N LYS A 106 14.13 -2.73 -2.66
CA LYS A 106 13.48 -1.56 -2.07
C LYS A 106 14.43 -0.72 -1.22
N MET A 107 15.31 -1.34 -0.45
CA MET A 107 16.35 -0.65 0.31
C MET A 107 17.35 0.07 -0.60
N ARG A 108 17.72 -0.53 -1.72
CA ARG A 108 18.60 0.12 -2.71
C ARG A 108 17.95 1.35 -3.33
N GLU A 109 16.66 1.25 -3.72
CA GLU A 109 15.89 2.41 -4.20
C GLU A 109 15.85 3.52 -3.14
N TRP A 110 15.53 3.15 -1.90
CA TRP A 110 15.51 4.09 -0.78
C TRP A 110 16.84 4.80 -0.58
N ASN A 111 17.94 4.06 -0.58
CA ASN A 111 19.28 4.62 -0.39
C ASN A 111 19.69 5.55 -1.55
N LYS A 112 19.29 5.24 -2.80
CA LYS A 112 19.50 6.14 -3.94
C LYS A 112 18.76 7.45 -3.73
N VAL A 113 17.45 7.39 -3.42
CA VAL A 113 16.66 8.61 -3.15
C VAL A 113 17.25 9.41 -2.00
N LYS A 114 17.65 8.75 -0.90
CA LYS A 114 18.30 9.41 0.22
C LYS A 114 19.60 10.11 -0.19
N GLY A 115 20.40 9.48 -1.04
CA GLY A 115 21.64 10.07 -1.56
C GLY A 115 21.40 11.32 -2.40
N TYR A 116 20.34 11.36 -3.21
CA TYR A 116 19.95 12.55 -3.97
C TYR A 116 19.45 13.67 -3.04
N LEU A 117 18.65 13.34 -2.03
CA LEU A 117 18.13 14.32 -1.08
C LEU A 117 19.24 15.00 -0.29
N ILE A 118 20.22 14.26 0.21
CA ILE A 118 21.33 14.83 1.02
C ILE A 118 22.22 15.77 0.17
N LYS A 119 22.41 15.47 -1.12
CA LYS A 119 23.29 16.26 -2.00
C LYS A 119 22.65 17.55 -2.51
N GLY A 120 21.35 17.62 -2.56
CA GLY A 120 20.61 18.73 -3.15
C GLY A 120 19.95 19.67 -2.14
N THR A 121 20.18 19.49 -0.83
CA THR A 121 19.55 20.33 0.20
C THR A 121 20.11 21.76 0.17
N SER A 122 19.21 22.74 0.12
CA SER A 122 19.50 24.17 0.22
C SER A 122 18.74 24.78 1.40
N GLU A 123 19.22 25.88 1.93
CA GLU A 123 18.50 26.66 2.94
C GLU A 123 17.38 27.46 2.27
N GLY A 124 16.16 27.39 2.82
CA GLY A 124 15.02 28.18 2.38
C GLY A 124 15.00 29.56 3.02
N ASP A 125 14.12 30.39 2.55
CA ASP A 125 13.89 31.77 3.02
C ASP A 125 13.08 31.85 4.34
N GLY A 126 12.66 30.72 4.89
CA GLY A 126 11.85 30.64 6.11
C GLY A 126 10.34 30.95 5.92
N VAL A 127 9.91 31.28 4.72
CA VAL A 127 8.49 31.59 4.42
C VAL A 127 7.62 30.34 4.58
N ALA A 128 8.10 29.20 4.08
CA ALA A 128 7.37 27.93 4.18
C ALA A 128 7.21 27.47 5.64
N GLU A 129 8.23 27.64 6.48
CA GLU A 129 8.15 27.33 7.91
C GLU A 129 7.14 28.22 8.62
N LYS A 130 7.05 29.50 8.25
CA LYS A 130 6.08 30.42 8.79
C LYS A 130 4.66 29.99 8.43
N ILE A 131 4.39 29.72 7.17
CA ILE A 131 3.09 29.23 6.69
C ILE A 131 2.72 27.90 7.40
N LEU A 132 3.65 26.98 7.52
CA LEU A 132 3.40 25.69 8.19
C LEU A 132 3.03 25.88 9.66
N ARG A 133 3.66 26.81 10.37
CA ARG A 133 3.32 27.17 11.76
C ARG A 133 1.97 27.87 11.90
N GLU A 134 1.53 28.58 10.89
CA GLU A 134 0.18 29.16 10.83
C GLU A 134 -0.89 28.07 10.64
N ILE A 135 -0.56 26.98 9.89
CA ILE A 135 -1.43 25.81 9.72
C ILE A 135 -1.53 25.01 11.03
N ASP A 136 -0.39 24.75 11.68
CA ASP A 136 -0.31 24.01 12.95
C ASP A 136 0.99 24.38 13.69
N SER A 137 0.84 25.11 14.80
CA SER A 137 1.97 25.62 15.58
C SER A 137 2.80 24.55 16.27
N GLU A 138 2.23 23.36 16.50
CA GLU A 138 2.89 22.23 17.19
C GLU A 138 3.38 21.16 16.18
N CYS A 139 3.33 21.44 14.89
CA CYS A 139 3.69 20.50 13.84
C CYS A 139 5.19 20.11 13.90
N PRO A 140 5.53 18.82 13.99
CA PRO A 140 6.92 18.38 14.07
C PRO A 140 7.60 18.22 12.70
N ILE A 141 6.95 18.70 11.62
CA ILE A 141 7.43 18.55 10.25
C ILE A 141 8.54 19.56 10.00
N LYS A 142 9.67 19.08 9.46
CA LYS A 142 10.73 19.94 8.93
C LYS A 142 10.50 20.20 7.45
N ILE A 143 11.02 21.32 6.98
CA ILE A 143 11.00 21.68 5.55
C ILE A 143 12.44 21.70 5.04
N GLU A 144 12.67 21.10 3.90
CA GLU A 144 13.96 21.10 3.20
C GLU A 144 13.73 21.40 1.71
N TYR A 145 14.47 22.37 1.19
CA TYR A 145 14.48 22.67 -0.25
C TYR A 145 15.52 21.81 -0.96
N ASN A 146 15.22 21.38 -2.18
CA ASN A 146 16.12 20.52 -2.91
C ASN A 146 16.02 20.72 -4.43
N LEU A 147 17.16 20.97 -5.05
CA LEU A 147 17.33 21.19 -6.50
C LEU A 147 17.02 19.94 -7.34
N ALA A 148 17.16 18.75 -6.77
CA ALA A 148 17.04 17.49 -7.51
C ALA A 148 15.59 16.98 -7.60
N ILE A 149 14.62 17.64 -6.96
CA ILE A 149 13.22 17.24 -6.96
C ILE A 149 12.38 18.14 -7.86
N ALA A 150 11.44 17.53 -8.57
CA ALA A 150 10.54 18.26 -9.47
C ALA A 150 9.17 18.56 -8.80
N GLU A 151 8.75 17.73 -7.85
CA GLU A 151 7.45 17.80 -7.20
C GLU A 151 7.61 17.74 -5.68
N PRO A 152 6.82 18.54 -4.91
CA PRO A 152 6.84 18.47 -3.46
C PRO A 152 6.41 17.09 -2.97
N PHE A 153 6.96 16.65 -1.84
CA PHE A 153 6.48 15.45 -1.16
C PHE A 153 6.93 15.41 0.30
N ILE A 154 6.16 14.70 1.14
CA ILE A 154 6.52 14.43 2.52
C ILE A 154 7.14 13.04 2.67
N LYS A 155 8.18 12.92 3.51
CA LYS A 155 8.88 11.68 3.79
C LYS A 155 9.29 11.59 5.26
N GLY A 156 9.36 10.36 5.78
CA GLY A 156 9.77 10.09 7.17
C GLY A 156 8.59 9.69 8.05
N LEU A 157 8.64 8.47 8.62
CA LEU A 157 7.57 7.93 9.47
C LEU A 157 7.58 8.52 10.88
N ARG A 158 8.77 8.76 11.45
CA ARG A 158 8.95 9.29 12.82
C ARG A 158 9.39 10.75 12.82
N HIS A 159 10.22 11.12 11.85
CA HIS A 159 10.71 12.48 11.66
C HIS A 159 10.29 12.92 10.25
N PRO A 160 9.08 13.44 10.11
CA PRO A 160 8.55 13.86 8.81
C PRO A 160 9.30 15.10 8.30
N VAL A 161 9.66 15.07 7.02
CA VAL A 161 10.28 16.18 6.31
C VAL A 161 9.50 16.40 5.03
N ILE A 162 9.06 17.63 4.78
CA ILE A 162 8.53 18.07 3.50
C ILE A 162 9.70 18.53 2.66
N TYR A 163 9.85 17.93 1.49
CA TYR A 163 10.83 18.33 0.50
C TYR A 163 10.15 19.20 -0.54
N LEU A 164 10.65 20.41 -0.73
CA LEU A 164 10.17 21.36 -1.71
C LEU A 164 11.18 21.51 -2.84
N PRO A 165 10.74 21.65 -4.11
CA PRO A 165 11.61 22.03 -5.21
C PRO A 165 12.08 23.47 -5.01
N GLU A 166 13.29 23.77 -5.43
CA GLU A 166 13.83 25.15 -5.43
C GLU A 166 13.26 25.93 -6.63
N LYS A 167 11.95 26.14 -6.61
CA LYS A 167 11.21 26.89 -7.63
C LYS A 167 10.47 28.02 -6.94
N GLU A 168 10.52 29.20 -7.55
CA GLU A 168 9.71 30.33 -7.09
C GLU A 168 8.22 29.94 -7.18
N CYS A 169 7.57 29.84 -6.03
CA CYS A 169 6.14 29.62 -5.90
C CYS A 169 5.52 30.87 -5.27
N ASN A 170 4.32 31.23 -5.72
CA ASN A 170 3.52 32.26 -5.05
C ASN A 170 3.14 31.77 -3.63
N GLU A 171 3.02 32.68 -2.67
CA GLU A 171 2.64 32.33 -1.26
C GLU A 171 1.37 31.47 -1.19
N LYS A 172 0.36 31.76 -2.00
CA LYS A 172 -0.88 30.96 -2.05
C LYS A 172 -0.68 29.55 -2.59
N GLU A 173 0.19 29.40 -3.60
CA GLU A 173 0.55 28.07 -4.11
C GLU A 173 1.35 27.28 -3.09
N LEU A 174 2.27 27.94 -2.40
CA LEU A 174 3.06 27.35 -1.33
C LEU A 174 2.20 26.91 -0.16
N GLU A 175 1.24 27.74 0.25
CA GLU A 175 0.25 27.39 1.28
C GLU A 175 -0.56 26.15 0.88
N PHE A 176 -1.05 26.08 -0.36
CA PHE A 176 -1.80 24.94 -0.87
C PHE A 176 -0.95 23.65 -0.84
N ILE A 177 0.29 23.72 -1.31
CA ILE A 177 1.24 22.60 -1.31
C ILE A 177 1.51 22.14 0.13
N LEU A 178 1.84 23.05 1.03
CA LEU A 178 2.12 22.73 2.43
C LEU A 178 0.92 22.13 3.14
N MET A 179 -0.28 22.62 2.85
CA MET A 179 -1.52 22.08 3.38
C MET A 179 -1.76 20.65 2.89
N HIS A 180 -1.51 20.36 1.60
CA HIS A 180 -1.63 19.01 1.03
C HIS A 180 -0.68 18.03 1.72
N GLU A 181 0.60 18.37 1.82
CA GLU A 181 1.60 17.52 2.47
C GLU A 181 1.35 17.36 3.98
N TYR A 182 0.90 18.43 4.66
CA TYR A 182 0.48 18.37 6.05
C TYR A 182 -0.70 17.41 6.26
N LEU A 183 -1.68 17.39 5.35
CA LEU A 183 -2.82 16.47 5.44
C LEU A 183 -2.37 15.01 5.29
N HIS A 184 -1.40 14.70 4.43
CA HIS A 184 -0.82 13.36 4.35
C HIS A 184 -0.21 12.91 5.68
N TRP A 185 0.51 13.81 6.35
CA TRP A 185 1.05 13.50 7.67
C TRP A 185 -0.04 13.31 8.72
N LYS A 186 -0.96 14.25 8.81
CA LYS A 186 -2.06 14.23 9.79
C LYS A 186 -2.94 12.97 9.67
N ARG A 187 -3.17 12.52 8.46
CA ARG A 187 -3.97 11.32 8.14
C ARG A 187 -3.17 10.03 8.24
N LYS A 188 -1.89 10.11 8.60
CA LYS A 188 -0.96 8.97 8.69
C LYS A 188 -0.81 8.20 7.36
N ASP A 189 -0.88 8.90 6.23
CA ASP A 189 -0.82 8.29 4.90
C ASP A 189 0.56 7.67 4.63
N LEU A 190 1.63 8.23 5.19
CA LEU A 190 2.98 7.65 5.19
C LEU A 190 3.01 6.23 5.78
N TRP A 191 2.30 6.01 6.89
CA TRP A 191 2.19 4.68 7.49
C TRP A 191 1.37 3.71 6.62
N LYS A 192 0.29 4.19 6.00
CA LYS A 192 -0.51 3.39 5.05
C LYS A 192 0.34 2.97 3.85
N LYS A 193 1.06 3.91 3.22
CA LYS A 193 1.99 3.63 2.12
C LYS A 193 3.09 2.65 2.53
N PHE A 194 3.61 2.75 3.75
CA PHE A 194 4.58 1.81 4.29
C PHE A 194 4.02 0.38 4.38
N ILE A 195 2.81 0.22 4.93
CA ILE A 195 2.12 -1.08 5.02
C ILE A 195 1.84 -1.65 3.63
N ILE A 196 1.38 -0.83 2.69
CA ILE A 196 1.14 -1.22 1.29
C ILE A 196 2.42 -1.77 0.66
N ASN A 197 3.56 -1.10 0.88
CA ASN A 197 4.85 -1.59 0.38
C ASN A 197 5.24 -2.95 0.98
N ILE A 198 5.00 -3.17 2.29
CA ILE A 198 5.24 -4.47 2.93
C ILE A 198 4.38 -5.57 2.28
N ILE A 199 3.10 -5.29 2.03
CA ILE A 199 2.18 -6.23 1.36
C ILE A 199 2.71 -6.58 -0.03
N GLY A 200 3.15 -5.59 -0.81
CA GLY A 200 3.76 -5.81 -2.12
C GLY A 200 5.03 -6.67 -2.07
N MET A 201 5.86 -6.53 -1.02
CA MET A 201 7.05 -7.36 -0.82
C MET A 201 6.72 -8.79 -0.40
N ILE A 202 5.72 -9.00 0.44
CA ILE A 202 5.27 -10.35 0.86
C ILE A 202 4.70 -11.13 -0.32
N PHE A 203 3.91 -10.46 -1.17
CA PHE A 203 3.25 -11.05 -2.34
C PHE A 203 3.97 -10.72 -3.65
N TRP A 204 5.30 -10.61 -3.62
CA TRP A 204 6.17 -10.22 -4.74
C TRP A 204 5.90 -10.98 -6.04
N TRP A 205 5.46 -12.23 -5.94
CA TRP A 205 5.17 -13.13 -7.06
C TRP A 205 3.76 -12.94 -7.65
N ASN A 206 2.87 -12.21 -6.98
CA ASN A 206 1.48 -12.03 -7.39
C ASN A 206 1.28 -10.68 -8.10
N PRO A 207 1.06 -10.66 -9.44
CA PRO A 207 0.83 -9.42 -10.16
C PRO A 207 -0.43 -8.66 -9.71
N LEU A 208 -1.45 -9.36 -9.18
CA LEU A 208 -2.65 -8.74 -8.64
C LEU A 208 -2.38 -7.99 -7.33
N ALA A 209 -1.43 -8.46 -6.52
CA ALA A 209 -1.01 -7.73 -5.34
C ALA A 209 -0.30 -6.41 -5.72
N TYR A 210 0.46 -6.40 -6.80
CA TYR A 210 1.05 -5.17 -7.33
C TYR A 210 -0.01 -4.17 -7.80
N LEU A 211 -1.04 -4.64 -8.52
CA LEU A 211 -2.18 -3.79 -8.91
C LEU A 211 -2.93 -3.26 -7.69
N LEU A 212 -3.16 -4.10 -6.69
CA LEU A 212 -3.74 -3.71 -5.41
C LEU A 212 -2.96 -2.58 -4.74
N CYS A 213 -1.62 -2.73 -4.63
CA CYS A 213 -0.76 -1.70 -4.02
C CYS A 213 -0.87 -0.37 -4.77
N LYS A 214 -0.80 -0.40 -6.10
CA LYS A 214 -0.96 0.79 -6.95
C LYS A 214 -2.32 1.45 -6.75
N ASP A 215 -3.38 0.67 -6.66
CA ASP A 215 -4.73 1.17 -6.46
C ASP A 215 -4.92 1.79 -5.08
N LEU A 216 -4.35 1.18 -4.03
CA LEU A 216 -4.39 1.73 -2.68
C LEU A 216 -3.63 3.05 -2.57
N ASP A 217 -2.47 3.17 -3.25
CA ASP A 217 -1.74 4.45 -3.31
C ASP A 217 -2.60 5.55 -3.96
N GLN A 218 -3.26 5.26 -5.09
CA GLN A 218 -4.17 6.21 -5.73
C GLN A 218 -5.38 6.58 -4.86
N ILE A 219 -5.90 5.63 -4.07
CA ILE A 219 -7.00 5.88 -3.13
C ILE A 219 -6.55 6.84 -2.01
N ILE A 220 -5.33 6.72 -1.55
CA ILE A 220 -4.76 7.63 -0.54
C ILE A 220 -4.72 9.05 -1.09
N GLU A 221 -4.23 9.24 -2.33
CA GLU A 221 -4.19 10.54 -3.01
C GLU A 221 -5.61 11.13 -3.18
N LEU A 222 -6.54 10.37 -3.77
CA LEU A 222 -7.93 10.82 -3.94
C LEU A 222 -8.61 11.23 -2.62
N ASN A 223 -8.31 10.51 -1.54
CA ASN A 223 -8.82 10.88 -0.22
C ASN A 223 -8.19 12.16 0.34
N CYS A 224 -6.92 12.43 0.01
CA CYS A 224 -6.26 13.67 0.36
C CYS A 224 -6.87 14.85 -0.40
N ASP A 225 -7.03 14.72 -1.72
CA ASP A 225 -7.65 15.73 -2.59
C ASP A 225 -9.08 16.06 -2.16
N ASN A 226 -9.88 15.04 -1.83
CA ASN A 226 -11.24 15.24 -1.30
C ASN A 226 -11.25 16.00 0.04
N ALA A 227 -10.27 15.76 0.91
CA ALA A 227 -10.15 16.46 2.17
C ALA A 227 -9.73 17.93 1.96
N MET A 228 -8.85 18.18 0.99
CA MET A 228 -8.48 19.51 0.55
C MET A 228 -9.70 20.27 0.02
N SER A 229 -10.43 19.69 -0.93
CA SER A 229 -11.63 20.32 -1.53
C SER A 229 -12.67 20.70 -0.48
N LYS A 230 -12.94 19.82 0.50
CA LYS A 230 -13.88 20.15 1.59
C LYS A 230 -13.38 21.31 2.43
N LYS A 231 -12.12 21.35 2.78
CA LYS A 231 -11.55 22.42 3.62
C LYS A 231 -11.63 23.77 2.92
N TYR A 232 -11.33 23.83 1.62
CA TYR A 232 -11.42 25.09 0.86
C TYR A 232 -12.87 25.50 0.59
N SER A 233 -13.81 24.57 0.39
CA SER A 233 -15.23 24.91 0.24
C SER A 233 -15.93 25.35 1.54
N GLU A 234 -15.32 25.13 2.70
CA GLU A 234 -15.81 25.62 4.00
C GLU A 234 -15.23 27.00 4.36
N MET A 235 -14.22 27.46 3.61
CA MET A 235 -13.56 28.76 3.81
C MET A 235 -14.10 29.86 2.88
N ASP A 236 -14.82 29.47 1.79
CA ASP A 236 -15.56 30.36 0.90
C ASP A 236 -17.01 30.55 1.40
#